data_76fa301748bfc1c7fd7ca25ab2308973
#
_entry.id   76fa301748bfc1c7fd7ca25ab2308973
#
_cell.length_a   1.000
_cell.length_b   1.000
_cell.length_c   1.000
_cell.angle_alpha   90.00
_cell.angle_beta   90.00
_cell.angle_gamma   90.00
#
_symmetry.space_group_name_H-M   'P 1'
#
loop_
_entity.id
_entity.type
_entity.pdbx_description
1 polymer ?
#
loop_
_entity_poly.entity_id
_entity_poly.type
_entity_poly.pdbx_seq_one_letter_code
_entity_poly.pdbx_strand_id
1 'polypeptide(L)'
;MSDLMAKVIYPASDAVFYIETRTPKTDAEWDALQGKTLILAESANLLMMPGRARDQDRWIADTRLMLDAGTEAFKAAKRHDVPGLVAVNDALYTSCVTCHRHYRPNYGRGSAGGPGTPSGRE
;
A
#
# COMPACT_ATOMS: atom_id res chain seq x y z
N MET A 1 -14.79 -4.77 -0.07
CA MET A 1 -13.61 -3.92 -0.36
C MET A 1 -13.06 -3.24 0.90
N SER A 2 -13.91 -2.66 1.72
CA SER A 2 -13.43 -1.99 2.93
C SER A 2 -12.63 -2.90 3.86
N ASP A 3 -13.07 -4.14 4.00
CA ASP A 3 -12.35 -5.07 4.88
C ASP A 3 -10.96 -5.38 4.32
N LEU A 4 -10.84 -5.53 3.01
CA LEU A 4 -9.55 -5.80 2.40
C LEU A 4 -8.61 -4.62 2.65
N MET A 5 -9.08 -3.40 2.49
CA MET A 5 -8.29 -2.22 2.76
C MET A 5 -7.89 -2.12 4.22
N ALA A 6 -8.87 -2.20 5.11
CA ALA A 6 -8.63 -1.96 6.54
C ALA A 6 -7.84 -3.08 7.22
N LYS A 7 -8.06 -4.32 6.80
CA LYS A 7 -7.52 -5.46 7.52
C LYS A 7 -6.27 -6.07 6.88
N VAL A 8 -6.06 -5.81 5.62
CA VAL A 8 -4.95 -6.42 4.89
C VAL A 8 -4.02 -5.36 4.31
N ILE A 9 -4.53 -4.52 3.43
CA ILE A 9 -3.68 -3.58 2.69
C ILE A 9 -3.10 -2.51 3.60
N TYR A 10 -3.91 -1.94 4.45
CA TYR A 10 -3.49 -0.89 5.35
C TYR A 10 -2.36 -1.33 6.29
N PRO A 11 -2.52 -2.42 7.07
CA PRO A 11 -1.45 -2.83 7.97
C PRO A 11 -0.17 -3.19 7.22
N ALA A 12 -0.31 -3.76 6.03
CA ALA A 12 0.86 -4.11 5.23
C ALA A 12 1.56 -2.85 4.71
N SER A 13 0.79 -1.84 4.30
CA SER A 13 1.35 -0.58 3.83
C SER A 13 2.05 0.17 4.96
N ASP A 14 1.47 0.15 6.16
CA ASP A 14 2.06 0.84 7.29
C ASP A 14 3.45 0.30 7.61
N ALA A 15 3.67 -0.99 7.39
CA ALA A 15 4.99 -1.56 7.63
C ALA A 15 6.05 -0.89 6.75
N VAL A 16 5.68 -0.42 5.57
CA VAL A 16 6.59 0.30 4.68
C VAL A 16 6.63 1.78 5.05
N PHE A 17 5.46 2.39 5.26
CA PHE A 17 5.39 3.82 5.55
C PHE A 17 6.14 4.21 6.82
N TYR A 18 6.14 3.34 7.82
CA TYR A 18 6.77 3.64 9.09
C TYR A 18 8.09 2.90 9.28
N ILE A 19 8.75 2.54 8.17
CA ILE A 19 9.98 1.75 8.24
C ILE A 19 11.07 2.44 9.07
N GLU A 20 11.13 3.76 9.02
CA GLU A 20 12.19 4.48 9.73
C GLU A 20 12.04 4.40 11.25
N THR A 21 10.79 4.33 11.74
CA THR A 21 10.55 4.22 13.17
C THR A 21 10.34 2.79 13.61
N ARG A 22 10.13 1.88 12.68
CA ARG A 22 9.89 0.47 12.96
C ARG A 22 10.90 -0.42 12.27
N THR A 23 12.12 0.05 12.13
CA THR A 23 13.16 -0.68 11.42
C THR A 23 13.40 -2.03 12.08
N PRO A 24 13.36 -3.12 11.32
CA PRO A 24 13.63 -4.43 11.89
C PRO A 24 15.04 -4.52 12.46
N LYS A 25 15.18 -5.21 13.57
CA LYS A 25 16.45 -5.35 14.25
C LYS A 25 16.96 -6.78 14.32
N THR A 26 16.12 -7.74 13.96
CA THR A 26 16.49 -9.14 13.99
C THR A 26 16.10 -9.80 12.68
N ASP A 27 16.67 -10.95 12.39
CA ASP A 27 16.33 -11.70 11.20
C ASP A 27 14.85 -12.08 11.21
N ALA A 28 14.30 -12.40 12.39
CA ALA A 28 12.88 -12.74 12.49
C ALA A 28 12.01 -11.54 12.12
N GLU A 29 12.42 -10.34 12.53
CA GLU A 29 11.66 -9.14 12.19
C GLU A 29 11.76 -8.82 10.70
N TRP A 30 12.92 -9.05 10.09
CA TRP A 30 13.05 -8.89 8.64
C TRP A 30 12.20 -9.89 7.89
N ASP A 31 12.13 -11.12 8.39
CA ASP A 31 11.29 -12.13 7.78
C ASP A 31 9.82 -11.74 7.86
N ALA A 32 9.40 -11.18 8.98
CA ALA A 32 8.03 -10.71 9.15
C ALA A 32 7.72 -9.56 8.18
N LEU A 33 8.68 -8.65 7.98
CA LEU A 33 8.51 -7.56 7.03
C LEU A 33 8.41 -8.08 5.60
N GLN A 34 9.18 -9.12 5.27
CA GLN A 34 9.04 -9.75 3.96
C GLN A 34 7.63 -10.27 3.75
N GLY A 35 7.05 -10.90 4.78
CA GLY A 35 5.67 -11.36 4.67
C GLY A 35 4.69 -10.23 4.43
N LYS A 36 4.86 -9.11 5.14
CA LYS A 36 3.95 -7.98 4.97
C LYS A 36 4.08 -7.33 3.60
N THR A 37 5.29 -7.18 3.09
CA THR A 37 5.49 -6.59 1.77
C THR A 37 5.00 -7.53 0.67
N LEU A 38 5.13 -8.84 0.87
CA LEU A 38 4.58 -9.80 -0.06
C LEU A 38 3.05 -9.72 -0.08
N ILE A 39 2.43 -9.63 1.08
CA ILE A 39 0.98 -9.46 1.17
C ILE A 39 0.55 -8.19 0.45
N LEU A 40 1.30 -7.12 0.61
CA LEU A 40 0.99 -5.86 -0.05
C LEU A 40 1.00 -6.03 -1.57
N ALA A 41 2.04 -6.65 -2.11
CA ALA A 41 2.15 -6.87 -3.54
C ALA A 41 1.03 -7.79 -4.05
N GLU A 42 0.79 -8.90 -3.35
CA GLU A 42 -0.23 -9.85 -3.79
C GLU A 42 -1.63 -9.29 -3.66
N SER A 43 -1.86 -8.38 -2.72
CA SER A 43 -3.17 -7.73 -2.58
C SER A 43 -3.54 -6.96 -3.84
N ALA A 44 -2.56 -6.45 -4.57
CA ALA A 44 -2.84 -5.78 -5.84
C ALA A 44 -3.50 -6.76 -6.82
N ASN A 45 -3.05 -8.01 -6.82
CA ASN A 45 -3.67 -9.02 -7.68
C ASN A 45 -5.12 -9.28 -7.26
N LEU A 46 -5.38 -9.26 -5.96
CA LEU A 46 -6.76 -9.42 -5.49
C LEU A 46 -7.64 -8.27 -5.97
N LEU A 47 -7.11 -7.06 -6.01
CA LEU A 47 -7.87 -5.91 -6.46
C LEU A 47 -8.19 -5.99 -7.95
N MET A 48 -7.41 -6.72 -8.72
CA MET A 48 -7.63 -6.86 -10.15
C MET A 48 -8.53 -8.01 -10.52
N MET A 49 -8.98 -8.79 -9.54
CA MET A 49 -9.84 -9.93 -9.82
C MET A 49 -11.21 -9.48 -10.33
N PRO A 50 -11.82 -10.28 -11.20
CA PRO A 50 -13.19 -10.02 -11.62
C PRO A 50 -14.07 -9.93 -10.38
N GLY A 51 -14.96 -9.00 -10.37
CA GLY A 51 -15.82 -8.81 -9.20
C GLY A 51 -15.32 -7.72 -8.27
N ARG A 52 -14.01 -7.44 -8.29
CA ARG A 52 -13.45 -6.32 -7.53
C ARG A 52 -13.05 -5.17 -8.45
N ALA A 53 -12.48 -5.48 -9.60
CA ALA A 53 -12.08 -4.45 -10.54
C ALA A 53 -13.32 -3.74 -11.09
N ARG A 54 -13.34 -2.42 -11.01
CA ARG A 54 -14.47 -1.65 -11.51
C ARG A 54 -14.41 -1.43 -13.00
N ASP A 55 -13.22 -1.47 -13.58
CA ASP A 55 -13.04 -1.39 -15.04
C ASP A 55 -11.70 -2.05 -15.38
N GLN A 56 -11.47 -2.23 -16.66
CA GLN A 56 -10.27 -2.93 -17.11
C GLN A 56 -9.16 -1.97 -17.55
N ASP A 57 -9.39 -0.67 -17.47
CA ASP A 57 -8.40 0.30 -17.90
C ASP A 57 -7.75 1.02 -16.71
N ARG A 58 -8.45 2.04 -16.19
CA ARG A 58 -7.88 2.87 -15.13
C ARG A 58 -7.68 2.10 -13.83
N TRP A 59 -8.65 1.27 -13.47
CA TRP A 59 -8.55 0.49 -12.24
C TRP A 59 -7.32 -0.41 -12.28
N ILE A 60 -7.12 -1.07 -13.42
CA ILE A 60 -5.97 -1.97 -13.57
C ILE A 60 -4.67 -1.16 -13.57
N ALA A 61 -4.64 -0.03 -14.27
CA ALA A 61 -3.44 0.81 -14.30
C ALA A 61 -3.07 1.31 -12.91
N ASP A 62 -4.07 1.79 -12.15
CA ASP A 62 -3.84 2.28 -10.80
C ASP A 62 -3.35 1.16 -9.88
N THR A 63 -3.96 -0.02 -10.02
CA THR A 63 -3.59 -1.14 -9.17
C THR A 63 -2.20 -1.65 -9.48
N ARG A 64 -1.77 -1.56 -10.73
CA ARG A 64 -0.41 -1.95 -11.08
C ARG A 64 0.64 -1.07 -10.44
N LEU A 65 0.33 0.20 -10.20
CA LEU A 65 1.26 1.06 -9.48
C LEU A 65 1.51 0.51 -8.07
N MET A 66 0.46 0.02 -7.43
CA MET A 66 0.58 -0.57 -6.11
C MET A 66 1.34 -1.90 -6.17
N LEU A 67 1.08 -2.70 -7.19
CA LEU A 67 1.79 -3.95 -7.38
C LEU A 67 3.28 -3.70 -7.54
N ASP A 68 3.64 -2.73 -8.36
CA ASP A 68 5.05 -2.42 -8.61
C ASP A 68 5.73 -1.92 -7.33
N ALA A 69 5.07 -1.01 -6.60
CA ALA A 69 5.63 -0.50 -5.35
C ALA A 69 5.77 -1.61 -4.31
N GLY A 70 4.75 -2.45 -4.19
CA GLY A 70 4.79 -3.56 -3.23
C GLY A 70 5.87 -4.57 -3.58
N THR A 71 6.06 -4.83 -4.86
CA THR A 71 7.09 -5.76 -5.32
C THR A 71 8.48 -5.21 -5.00
N GLU A 72 8.70 -3.92 -5.24
CA GLU A 72 9.99 -3.31 -4.92
C GLU A 72 10.24 -3.31 -3.41
N ALA A 73 9.19 -3.08 -2.62
CA ALA A 73 9.31 -3.14 -1.17
C ALA A 73 9.69 -4.55 -0.72
N PHE A 74 9.09 -5.58 -1.32
CA PHE A 74 9.42 -6.96 -0.98
C PHE A 74 10.88 -7.26 -1.31
N LYS A 75 11.34 -6.83 -2.48
CA LYS A 75 12.74 -7.05 -2.87
C LYS A 75 13.68 -6.34 -1.89
N ALA A 76 13.36 -5.12 -1.50
CA ALA A 76 14.17 -4.39 -0.54
C ALA A 76 14.17 -5.07 0.82
N ALA A 77 13.03 -5.59 1.26
CA ALA A 77 12.96 -6.31 2.53
C ALA A 77 13.82 -7.56 2.49
N LYS A 78 13.84 -8.26 1.36
CA LYS A 78 14.68 -9.45 1.23
C LYS A 78 16.15 -9.10 1.31
N ARG A 79 16.54 -7.92 0.88
CA ARG A 79 17.93 -7.47 0.94
C ARG A 79 18.25 -6.77 2.26
N HIS A 80 17.30 -6.65 3.18
CA HIS A 80 17.43 -5.87 4.41
C HIS A 80 17.84 -4.43 4.08
N ASP A 81 17.24 -3.87 3.05
CA ASP A 81 17.64 -2.58 2.47
C ASP A 81 16.70 -1.48 2.96
N VAL A 82 17.02 -0.86 4.09
CA VAL A 82 16.19 0.21 4.65
C VAL A 82 16.11 1.41 3.72
N PRO A 83 17.23 1.91 3.15
CA PRO A 83 17.11 3.01 2.19
C PRO A 83 16.22 2.68 1.01
N GLY A 84 16.24 1.44 0.54
CA GLY A 84 15.35 1.00 -0.54
C GLY A 84 13.89 1.05 -0.13
N LEU A 85 13.59 0.65 1.10
CA LEU A 85 12.22 0.73 1.60
C LEU A 85 11.76 2.17 1.75
N VAL A 86 12.64 3.05 2.21
CA VAL A 86 12.32 4.47 2.29
C VAL A 86 12.06 5.03 0.89
N ALA A 87 12.85 4.63 -0.08
CA ALA A 87 12.70 5.12 -1.44
C ALA A 87 11.37 4.70 -2.07
N VAL A 88 10.82 3.55 -1.66
CA VAL A 88 9.57 3.06 -2.21
C VAL A 88 8.36 3.82 -1.64
N ASN A 89 8.53 4.50 -0.51
CA ASN A 89 7.42 5.15 0.17
C ASN A 89 6.62 6.08 -0.73
N ASP A 90 7.29 6.92 -1.50
CA ASP A 90 6.59 7.88 -2.36
C ASP A 90 5.77 7.18 -3.43
N ALA A 91 6.34 6.16 -4.06
CA ALA A 91 5.62 5.42 -5.10
C ALA A 91 4.40 4.71 -4.52
N LEU A 92 4.56 4.12 -3.34
CA LEU A 92 3.45 3.43 -2.69
C LEU A 92 2.34 4.41 -2.32
N TYR A 93 2.71 5.54 -1.72
CA TYR A 93 1.73 6.55 -1.34
C TYR A 93 1.00 7.08 -2.56
N THR A 94 1.74 7.38 -3.64
CA THR A 94 1.16 7.88 -4.87
C THR A 94 0.16 6.88 -5.45
N SER A 95 0.49 5.59 -5.39
CA SER A 95 -0.42 4.57 -5.92
C SER A 95 -1.75 4.57 -5.18
N CYS A 96 -1.70 4.71 -3.85
CA CYS A 96 -2.91 4.72 -3.03
C CYS A 96 -3.75 5.97 -3.31
N VAL A 97 -3.11 7.13 -3.35
CA VAL A 97 -3.81 8.40 -3.57
C VAL A 97 -4.42 8.44 -4.96
N THR A 98 -3.70 7.95 -5.96
CA THR A 98 -4.17 7.98 -7.34
C THR A 98 -5.45 7.15 -7.49
N CYS A 99 -5.44 5.93 -6.97
CA CYS A 99 -6.60 5.06 -7.06
C CYS A 99 -7.78 5.65 -6.28
N HIS A 100 -7.53 6.13 -5.06
CA HIS A 100 -8.60 6.71 -4.25
C HIS A 100 -9.17 7.96 -4.89
N ARG A 101 -8.33 8.76 -5.53
CA ARG A 101 -8.82 9.96 -6.21
C ARG A 101 -9.78 9.61 -7.33
N HIS A 102 -9.51 8.53 -8.04
CA HIS A 102 -10.36 8.13 -9.15
C HIS A 102 -11.65 7.46 -8.68
N TYR A 103 -11.59 6.66 -7.63
CA TYR A 103 -12.72 5.82 -7.25
C TYR A 103 -13.34 6.16 -5.89
N ARG A 104 -12.70 7.02 -5.13
CA ARG A 104 -13.21 7.50 -3.85
C ARG A 104 -12.87 8.97 -3.69
N PRO A 105 -13.44 9.82 -4.54
CA PRO A 105 -13.08 11.23 -4.55
C PRO A 105 -13.28 11.96 -3.21
N ASN A 106 -14.13 11.42 -2.34
CA ASN A 106 -14.33 12.02 -1.03
C ASN A 106 -13.49 11.35 0.05
N TYR A 107 -12.66 10.41 -0.32
CA TYR A 107 -11.85 9.70 0.64
C TYR A 107 -10.89 10.69 1.30
N GLY A 108 -10.82 10.63 2.62
CA GLY A 108 -9.90 11.52 3.30
C GLY A 108 -10.53 12.80 3.73
N ARG A 109 -11.63 13.22 3.11
CA ARG A 109 -12.25 14.43 3.54
C ARG A 109 -13.02 14.16 4.79
N GLY A 110 -13.50 12.96 4.88
CA GLY A 110 -14.21 12.62 6.05
C GLY A 110 -15.47 13.38 6.14
N SER A 111 -16.26 12.94 6.98
CA SER A 111 -17.49 13.64 7.17
C SER A 111 -17.16 14.91 7.86
N ALA A 112 -16.06 14.98 8.44
CA ALA A 112 -15.73 16.18 9.14
C ALA A 112 -15.37 17.20 8.12
N GLY A 113 -15.40 16.81 6.95
CA GLY A 113 -15.13 17.75 5.95
C GLY A 113 -13.75 18.21 6.07
N GLY A 114 -13.02 17.65 6.84
CA GLY A 114 -11.69 18.10 6.94
C GLY A 114 -11.02 17.76 5.69
N PRO A 115 -10.86 18.67 4.86
CA PRO A 115 -10.20 18.39 3.63
C PRO A 115 -8.83 17.98 3.96
N GLY A 116 -8.39 17.12 3.28
CA GLY A 116 -7.06 16.82 3.45
C GLY A 116 -6.81 16.20 4.75
N THR A 117 -7.77 15.85 5.40
CA THR A 117 -7.50 15.20 6.55
C THR A 117 -6.79 14.02 6.15
N PRO A 118 -5.67 13.98 6.39
CA PRO A 118 -4.84 12.97 5.88
C PRO A 118 -5.24 11.71 6.43
N SER A 119 -5.64 11.81 7.45
CA SER A 119 -6.12 10.77 7.96
C SER A 119 -6.75 10.12 6.93
N GLY A 120 -6.94 10.77 6.08
CA GLY A 120 -7.60 10.23 5.11
C GLY A 120 -7.21 8.88 4.96
N ARG A 121 -6.40 8.55 5.55
CA ARG A 121 -6.18 7.31 5.44
C ARG A 121 -7.22 6.58 6.11
N GLU A 122 -7.93 6.69 6.62
CA GLU A 122 -8.78 5.95 7.14
C GLU A 122 -9.51 5.60 6.76
#